data_45fd26efb9b933550851a68061f5d4ba
#
_entry.id   45fd26efb9b933550851a68061f5d4ba
#
_cell.length_a   1.000
_cell.length_b   1.000
_cell.length_c   1.000
_cell.angle_alpha   90.00
_cell.angle_beta   90.00
_cell.angle_gamma   90.00
#
_symmetry.space_group_name_H-M   'P 1'
#
loop_
_entity.id
_entity.type
_entity.pdbx_description
1 polymer ?
#
loop_
_entity_poly.entity_id
_entity_poly.type
_entity_poly.pdbx_seq_one_letter_code
_entity_poly.pdbx_strand_id
1 'polypeptide(L)'
;MADSALFVGWNQPARGREAGAVAAFGEGVQYFGELAARGEIESFEPFFLDAHGGDLNGFFLVRGERASLDQLRYDDERFRSWIAKAQLNVDGIGVLGAVTGETLGQQMAVFTEAVAGLN
;
A
#
# COMPACT_ATOMS: atom_id res chain seq x y z
N MET A 1 4.84 -0.91 -18.16
CA MET A 1 4.81 -1.30 -16.73
C MET A 1 4.86 -0.05 -15.86
N ALA A 2 4.00 0.04 -14.88
CA ALA A 2 3.95 1.20 -14.00
C ALA A 2 5.15 1.24 -13.06
N ASP A 3 5.61 2.46 -12.74
CA ASP A 3 6.78 2.71 -11.89
C ASP A 3 6.39 3.12 -10.47
N SER A 4 5.15 3.04 -10.12
CA SER A 4 4.65 3.44 -8.81
C SER A 4 3.85 2.34 -8.16
N ALA A 5 3.79 2.39 -6.83
CA ALA A 5 3.02 1.45 -6.06
C ALA A 5 2.51 2.12 -4.78
N LEU A 6 1.44 1.57 -4.23
CA LEU A 6 1.06 1.81 -2.85
C LEU A 6 1.41 0.56 -2.05
N PHE A 7 2.01 0.80 -0.91
CA PHE A 7 2.29 -0.23 0.08
C PHE A 7 1.35 0.03 1.26
N VAL A 8 0.42 -0.88 1.48
CA VAL A 8 -0.53 -0.79 2.58
C VAL A 8 -0.15 -1.87 3.60
N GLY A 9 0.57 -1.48 4.65
CA GLY A 9 1.11 -2.40 5.61
C GLY A 9 0.42 -2.30 6.97
N TRP A 10 0.50 -3.38 7.75
CA TRP A 10 -0.13 -3.41 9.06
C TRP A 10 0.66 -4.28 10.03
N ASN A 11 0.40 -4.04 11.33
CA ASN A 11 0.96 -4.83 12.40
C ASN A 11 0.07 -6.05 12.67
N GLN A 12 -1.02 -5.88 13.41
CA GLN A 12 -1.86 -7.01 13.81
C GLN A 12 -3.28 -6.52 14.06
N PRO A 13 -4.25 -7.45 14.12
CA PRO A 13 -5.59 -7.06 14.53
C PRO A 13 -5.57 -6.38 15.90
N ALA A 14 -6.33 -5.32 16.06
CA ALA A 14 -6.49 -4.68 17.35
C ALA A 14 -7.18 -5.67 18.30
N ARG A 15 -6.71 -5.72 19.54
CA ARG A 15 -7.22 -6.65 20.53
C ARG A 15 -8.73 -6.46 20.73
N GLY A 16 -9.49 -7.55 20.58
CA GLY A 16 -10.94 -7.50 20.64
C GLY A 16 -11.62 -7.16 19.32
N ARG A 17 -10.84 -6.87 18.28
CA ARG A 17 -11.32 -6.49 16.96
C ARG A 17 -10.93 -7.48 15.89
N GLU A 18 -10.62 -8.71 16.26
CA GLU A 18 -10.09 -9.70 15.33
C GLU A 18 -11.07 -10.01 14.19
N ALA A 19 -12.37 -10.13 14.49
CA ALA A 19 -13.36 -10.37 13.45
C ALA A 19 -13.47 -9.19 12.48
N GLY A 20 -13.39 -7.96 13.00
CA GLY A 20 -13.40 -6.76 12.17
C GLY A 20 -12.16 -6.67 11.28
N ALA A 21 -11.01 -7.09 11.79
CA ALA A 21 -9.77 -7.11 11.01
C ALA A 21 -9.87 -8.09 9.84
N VAL A 22 -10.41 -9.29 10.07
CA VAL A 22 -10.64 -10.28 9.00
C VAL A 22 -11.59 -9.72 7.95
N ALA A 23 -12.67 -9.06 8.38
CA ALA A 23 -13.61 -8.44 7.45
C ALA A 23 -12.96 -7.33 6.64
N ALA A 24 -12.15 -6.46 7.27
CA ALA A 24 -11.46 -5.38 6.58
C ALA A 24 -10.45 -5.92 5.56
N PHE A 25 -9.74 -7.00 5.89
CA PHE A 25 -8.84 -7.65 4.95
C PHE A 25 -9.60 -8.15 3.72
N GLY A 26 -10.71 -8.85 3.92
CA GLY A 26 -11.52 -9.37 2.81
C GLY A 26 -12.09 -8.26 1.94
N GLU A 27 -12.54 -7.17 2.54
CA GLU A 27 -13.01 -6.00 1.79
C GLU A 27 -11.90 -5.39 0.94
N GLY A 28 -10.69 -5.31 1.50
CA GLY A 28 -9.53 -4.80 0.75
C GLY A 28 -9.18 -5.67 -0.43
N VAL A 29 -9.17 -6.98 -0.24
CA VAL A 29 -8.90 -7.94 -1.34
C VAL A 29 -9.94 -7.77 -2.45
N GLN A 30 -11.21 -7.67 -2.09
CA GLN A 30 -12.28 -7.49 -3.07
C GLN A 30 -12.14 -6.14 -3.80
N TYR A 31 -11.89 -5.07 -3.07
CA TYR A 31 -11.78 -3.72 -3.61
C TYR A 31 -10.64 -3.62 -4.62
N PHE A 32 -9.42 -4.02 -4.23
CA PHE A 32 -8.28 -3.94 -5.13
C PHE A 32 -8.38 -4.93 -6.28
N GLY A 33 -9.00 -6.09 -6.04
CA GLY A 33 -9.28 -7.05 -7.11
C GLY A 33 -10.19 -6.48 -8.18
N GLU A 34 -11.22 -5.74 -7.78
CA GLU A 34 -12.12 -5.05 -8.71
C GLU A 34 -11.39 -3.98 -9.51
N LEU A 35 -10.53 -3.19 -8.85
CA LEU A 35 -9.75 -2.15 -9.53
C LEU A 35 -8.81 -2.76 -10.57
N ALA A 36 -8.16 -3.87 -10.24
CA ALA A 36 -7.29 -4.56 -11.17
C ALA A 36 -8.08 -5.11 -12.36
N ALA A 37 -9.25 -5.69 -12.11
CA ALA A 37 -10.11 -6.23 -13.17
C ALA A 37 -10.58 -5.14 -14.13
N ARG A 38 -10.79 -3.92 -13.64
CA ARG A 38 -11.20 -2.78 -14.46
C ARG A 38 -10.03 -2.03 -15.10
N GLY A 39 -8.80 -2.44 -14.82
CA GLY A 39 -7.62 -1.77 -15.35
C GLY A 39 -7.30 -0.44 -14.69
N GLU A 40 -7.89 -0.13 -13.56
CA GLU A 40 -7.61 1.12 -12.83
C GLU A 40 -6.31 1.05 -12.05
N ILE A 41 -5.84 -0.15 -11.75
CA ILE A 41 -4.50 -0.42 -11.24
C ILE A 41 -3.89 -1.53 -12.10
N GLU A 42 -2.55 -1.61 -12.10
CA GLU A 42 -1.86 -2.63 -12.89
C GLU A 42 -1.98 -4.02 -12.25
N SER A 43 -1.75 -4.10 -10.95
CA SER A 43 -1.80 -5.36 -10.23
C SER A 43 -1.96 -5.14 -8.74
N PHE A 44 -2.33 -6.19 -8.06
CA PHE A 44 -2.53 -6.19 -6.62
C PHE A 44 -2.13 -7.54 -6.05
N GLU A 45 -1.33 -7.53 -4.99
CA GLU A 45 -0.91 -8.72 -4.30
C GLU A 45 -1.01 -8.53 -2.79
N PRO A 46 -1.72 -9.41 -2.06
CA PRO A 46 -1.66 -9.44 -0.60
C PRO A 46 -0.53 -10.36 -0.14
N PHE A 47 0.15 -9.96 0.94
CA PHE A 47 1.22 -10.74 1.55
C PHE A 47 0.99 -10.85 3.05
N PHE A 48 1.17 -12.06 3.60
CA PHE A 48 1.34 -12.26 5.03
C PHE A 48 2.78 -12.66 5.28
N LEU A 49 3.41 -12.03 6.25
CA LEU A 49 4.75 -12.38 6.64
C LEU A 49 4.70 -13.49 7.68
N ASP A 50 5.67 -14.38 7.64
CA ASP A 50 5.81 -15.38 8.68
C ASP A 50 6.10 -14.71 10.02
N ALA A 51 5.64 -15.32 11.11
CA ALA A 51 5.83 -14.76 12.44
C ALA A 51 7.31 -14.51 12.71
N HIS A 52 7.68 -13.27 13.06
CA HIS A 52 9.08 -12.88 13.22
C HIS A 52 9.31 -11.91 14.39
N GLY A 53 8.27 -11.57 15.13
CA GLY A 53 8.38 -10.68 16.28
C GLY A 53 8.47 -9.19 15.99
N GLY A 54 8.52 -8.81 14.71
CA GLY A 54 8.54 -7.40 14.31
C GLY A 54 7.14 -6.82 14.12
N ASP A 55 7.08 -5.53 13.79
CA ASP A 55 5.82 -4.80 13.70
C ASP A 55 5.08 -4.98 12.38
N LEU A 56 5.80 -5.24 11.30
CA LEU A 56 5.15 -5.47 10.01
C LEU A 56 4.79 -6.94 9.87
N ASN A 57 3.50 -7.24 9.76
CA ASN A 57 3.04 -8.63 9.69
C ASN A 57 2.33 -8.97 8.39
N GLY A 58 2.01 -7.98 7.58
CA GLY A 58 1.45 -8.20 6.26
C GLY A 58 1.31 -6.90 5.51
N PHE A 59 1.06 -7.01 4.22
CA PHE A 59 0.85 -5.82 3.40
C PHE A 59 0.15 -6.16 2.10
N PHE A 60 -0.45 -5.14 1.51
CA PHE A 60 -0.93 -5.16 0.14
C PHE A 60 0.05 -4.36 -0.71
N LEU A 61 0.47 -4.94 -1.83
CA LEU A 61 1.27 -4.22 -2.82
C LEU A 61 0.38 -3.92 -4.02
N VAL A 62 0.13 -2.64 -4.25
CA VAL A 62 -0.77 -2.17 -5.30
C VAL A 62 0.06 -1.39 -6.32
N ARG A 63 0.22 -1.93 -7.53
CA ARG A 63 1.00 -1.29 -8.59
C ARG A 63 0.08 -0.55 -9.53
N GLY A 64 0.51 0.62 -9.97
CA GLY A 64 -0.27 1.42 -10.91
C GLY A 64 0.45 2.70 -11.30
N GLU A 65 -0.17 3.46 -12.18
CA GLU A 65 0.32 4.78 -12.53
C GLU A 65 0.18 5.72 -11.33
N ARG A 66 1.18 6.56 -11.12
CA ARG A 66 1.21 7.44 -9.95
C ARG A 66 -0.04 8.31 -9.85
N ALA A 67 -0.45 8.91 -10.96
CA ALA A 67 -1.63 9.77 -10.96
C ALA A 67 -2.89 9.00 -10.56
N SER A 68 -3.04 7.78 -11.03
CA SER A 68 -4.17 6.93 -10.69
C SER A 68 -4.16 6.52 -9.22
N LEU A 69 -2.97 6.19 -8.70
CA LEU A 69 -2.82 5.80 -7.29
C LEU A 69 -3.06 6.98 -6.35
N ASP A 70 -2.59 8.18 -6.73
CA ASP A 70 -2.84 9.38 -5.94
C ASP A 70 -4.33 9.73 -5.92
N GLN A 71 -5.00 9.63 -7.06
CA GLN A 71 -6.44 9.87 -7.13
C GLN A 71 -7.20 8.87 -6.26
N LEU A 72 -6.83 7.60 -6.32
CA LEU A 72 -7.42 6.55 -5.50
C LEU A 72 -7.27 6.89 -4.01
N ARG A 73 -6.05 7.21 -3.62
CA ARG A 73 -5.69 7.43 -2.22
C ARG A 73 -6.38 8.62 -1.60
N TYR A 74 -6.51 9.70 -2.35
CA TYR A 74 -7.01 10.96 -1.82
C TYR A 74 -8.44 11.29 -2.20
N ASP A 75 -8.92 10.78 -3.33
CA ASP A 75 -10.21 11.18 -3.89
C ASP A 75 -11.25 10.08 -3.94
N ASP A 76 -10.83 8.80 -3.88
CA ASP A 76 -11.79 7.69 -3.92
C ASP A 76 -12.41 7.49 -2.55
N GLU A 77 -13.71 7.73 -2.48
CA GLU A 77 -14.45 7.64 -1.21
C GLU A 77 -14.45 6.22 -0.64
N ARG A 78 -14.51 5.21 -1.49
CA ARG A 78 -14.49 3.81 -1.06
C ARG A 78 -13.15 3.45 -0.43
N PHE A 79 -12.04 3.92 -1.01
CA PHE A 79 -10.71 3.72 -0.43
C PHE A 79 -10.62 4.39 0.95
N ARG A 80 -11.03 5.65 1.02
CA ARG A 80 -10.96 6.42 2.27
C ARG A 80 -11.79 5.78 3.37
N SER A 81 -12.99 5.30 3.02
CA SER A 81 -13.87 4.61 3.95
C SER A 81 -13.26 3.30 4.43
N TRP A 82 -12.64 2.55 3.52
CA TRP A 82 -11.98 1.29 3.87
C TRP A 82 -10.81 1.51 4.82
N ILE A 83 -9.96 2.51 4.54
CA ILE A 83 -8.82 2.82 5.40
C ILE A 83 -9.29 3.25 6.80
N ALA A 84 -10.34 4.05 6.88
CA ALA A 84 -10.89 4.45 8.18
C ALA A 84 -11.36 3.22 8.98
N LYS A 85 -12.04 2.30 8.33
CA LYS A 85 -12.47 1.05 8.95
C LYS A 85 -11.28 0.19 9.38
N ALA A 86 -10.27 0.10 8.51
CA ALA A 86 -9.07 -0.67 8.82
C ALA A 86 -8.35 -0.10 10.05
N GLN A 87 -8.27 1.21 10.18
CA GLN A 87 -7.64 1.86 11.34
C GLN A 87 -8.34 1.52 12.66
N LEU A 88 -9.64 1.26 12.63
CA LEU A 88 -10.38 0.88 13.83
C LEU A 88 -10.18 -0.59 14.23
N ASN A 89 -9.73 -1.42 13.31
CA ASN A 89 -9.67 -2.87 13.51
C ASN A 89 -8.27 -3.45 13.49
N VAL A 90 -7.28 -2.68 13.02
CA VAL A 90 -5.92 -3.16 12.82
C VAL A 90 -4.93 -2.14 13.37
N ASP A 91 -3.98 -2.61 14.17
CA ASP A 91 -2.91 -1.75 14.68
C ASP A 91 -1.85 -1.50 13.61
N GLY A 92 -1.34 -0.27 13.61
CA GLY A 92 -0.19 0.08 12.79
C GLY A 92 -0.43 0.05 11.30
N ILE A 93 -1.65 0.26 10.84
CA ILE A 93 -1.91 0.33 9.41
C ILE A 93 -1.35 1.63 8.83
N GLY A 94 -0.67 1.52 7.70
CA GLY A 94 -0.11 2.67 7.00
C GLY A 94 -0.20 2.49 5.50
N VAL A 95 -0.32 3.61 4.80
CA VAL A 95 -0.35 3.64 3.34
C VAL A 95 0.84 4.47 2.89
N LEU A 96 1.76 3.85 2.16
CA LEU A 96 2.98 4.46 1.69
C LEU A 96 3.03 4.45 0.17
N GLY A 97 3.40 5.58 -0.41
CA GLY A 97 3.74 5.64 -1.83
C GLY A 97 5.14 5.09 -2.04
N ALA A 98 5.34 4.36 -3.13
CA ALA A 98 6.64 3.79 -3.47
C ALA A 98 6.89 3.95 -4.96
N VAL A 99 8.16 3.94 -5.32
CA VAL A 99 8.58 4.01 -6.73
C VAL A 99 9.48 2.83 -7.04
N THR A 100 9.48 2.43 -8.29
CA THR A 100 10.31 1.34 -8.79
C THR A 100 10.69 1.65 -10.24
N GLY A 101 11.45 0.76 -10.88
CA GLY A 101 11.75 0.87 -12.30
C GLY A 101 12.49 2.15 -12.66
N GLU A 102 12.05 2.79 -13.72
CA GLU A 102 12.69 3.99 -14.24
C GLU A 102 12.63 5.16 -13.27
N THR A 103 11.50 5.34 -12.57
CA THR A 103 11.36 6.40 -11.58
C THR A 103 12.32 6.21 -10.41
N LEU A 104 12.52 4.96 -9.98
CA LEU A 104 13.53 4.66 -8.96
C LEU A 104 14.92 5.05 -9.45
N GLY A 105 15.25 4.73 -10.70
CA GLY A 105 16.54 5.10 -11.29
C GLY A 105 16.75 6.61 -11.32
N GLN A 106 15.71 7.37 -11.65
CA GLN A 106 15.77 8.82 -11.65
C GLN A 106 16.00 9.38 -10.24
N GLN A 107 15.35 8.83 -9.24
CA GLN A 107 15.56 9.26 -7.86
C GLN A 107 16.96 8.91 -7.37
N MET A 108 17.48 7.76 -7.77
CA MET A 108 18.84 7.37 -7.41
C MET A 108 19.87 8.32 -8.04
N ALA A 109 19.61 8.78 -9.27
CA ALA A 109 20.50 9.77 -9.91
C ALA A 109 20.52 11.08 -9.13
N VAL A 110 19.36 11.56 -8.69
CA VAL A 110 19.26 12.79 -7.88
C VAL A 110 20.00 12.60 -6.55
N PHE A 111 19.83 11.47 -5.90
CA PHE A 111 20.52 11.18 -4.64
C PHE A 111 22.03 11.12 -4.82
N THR A 112 22.49 10.46 -5.87
CA THR A 112 23.92 10.35 -6.18
C THR A 112 24.53 11.73 -6.42
N GLU A 113 23.82 12.58 -7.13
CA GLU A 113 24.26 13.96 -7.37
C GLU A 113 24.35 14.76 -6.07
N ALA A 114 23.35 14.59 -5.18
CA ALA A 114 23.35 15.25 -3.87
C ALA A 114 24.55 14.80 -3.03
N VAL A 115 24.87 13.50 -3.05
CA VAL A 115 26.03 12.96 -2.32
C VAL A 115 27.33 13.58 -2.87
N ALA A 116 27.46 13.67 -4.19
CA ALA A 116 28.64 14.28 -4.80
C ALA A 116 28.81 15.75 -4.39
N GLY A 117 27.70 16.46 -4.17
CA GLY A 117 27.73 17.85 -3.73
C GLY A 117 28.21 18.05 -2.30
N LEU A 118 28.34 16.99 -1.49
CA LEU A 118 28.86 17.08 -0.13
C LEU A 118 30.39 17.17 -0.09
N ASN A 119 31.08 16.94 -1.19
CA ASN A 119 32.55 16.98 -1.27
C ASN A 119 33.01 18.31 -1.91
#